data_8fce9a9115d98a236f5d60277f3ffe24
#
_entry.id   8fce9a9115d98a236f5d60277f3ffe24
#
_cell.length_a   1.000
_cell.length_b   1.000
_cell.length_c   1.000
_cell.angle_alpha   90.00
_cell.angle_beta   90.00
_cell.angle_gamma   90.00
#
_symmetry.space_group_name_H-M   'P 1'
#
loop_
_entity.id
_entity.type
_entity.pdbx_description
1 polymer ?
#
loop_
_entity_poly.entity_id
_entity_poly.type
_entity_poly.pdbx_seq_one_letter_code
_entity_poly.pdbx_strand_id
1 'polypeptide(L)'
;LVINHCSREHIWFTDYITNAAQCKDYFHEQTPDPCLSQVLRPRNSPLLTEVHTREGVKRVWTTFSEDQVDLNFANPDVLMEFARILFFYARNGARYIRLDAIAYLWKRIGTTCMSLPETHMVVRILRGLIDVQGMPLTLITETNVPHEENVSYFGEGNEAHWVYQFSLAPLLLYSYLLGDARALVAWTEGLTPAPSGCSYFNFIASHDGV
;
A
#
# COMPACT_ATOMS: atom_id res chain seq x y z
N LEU A 1 -2.48 -6.50 -6.12
CA LEU A 1 -2.03 -5.40 -6.96
C LEU A 1 -0.92 -4.66 -6.22
N VAL A 2 0.32 -4.74 -6.72
CA VAL A 2 1.43 -3.91 -6.23
C VAL A 2 1.17 -2.49 -6.70
N ILE A 3 0.89 -1.59 -5.77
CA ILE A 3 0.49 -0.22 -6.09
C ILE A 3 1.56 0.80 -5.68
N ASN A 4 2.37 0.52 -4.65
CA ASN A 4 3.35 1.47 -4.15
C ASN A 4 4.58 1.63 -5.06
N HIS A 5 5.01 0.57 -5.74
CA HIS A 5 6.26 0.52 -6.50
C HIS A 5 6.17 -0.37 -7.73
N CYS A 6 7.15 -0.30 -8.60
CA CYS A 6 7.35 -1.30 -9.65
C CYS A 6 8.83 -1.71 -9.72
N SER A 7 9.11 -2.81 -10.43
CA SER A 7 10.49 -3.27 -10.69
C SER A 7 11.23 -2.28 -11.59
N ARG A 8 12.54 -2.21 -11.44
CA ARG A 8 13.43 -1.47 -12.35
C ARG A 8 13.41 -2.00 -13.79
N GLU A 9 12.95 -3.23 -14.00
CA GLU A 9 12.76 -3.81 -15.33
C GLU A 9 11.41 -3.43 -15.97
N HIS A 10 10.51 -2.80 -15.22
CA HIS A 10 9.21 -2.38 -15.73
C HIS A 10 9.36 -1.30 -16.81
N ILE A 11 8.51 -1.35 -17.82
CA ILE A 11 8.55 -0.39 -18.96
C ILE A 11 8.49 1.06 -18.49
N TRP A 12 7.70 1.38 -17.45
CA TRP A 12 7.61 2.75 -16.93
C TRP A 12 8.95 3.25 -16.39
N PHE A 13 9.74 2.36 -15.74
CA PHE A 13 11.05 2.75 -15.24
C PHE A 13 12.08 2.86 -16.37
N THR A 14 12.00 1.98 -17.36
CA THR A 14 12.82 2.08 -18.58
C THR A 14 12.54 3.39 -19.32
N ASP A 15 11.28 3.78 -19.45
CA ASP A 15 10.87 5.04 -20.07
C ASP A 15 11.35 6.25 -19.25
N TYR A 16 11.27 6.17 -17.93
CA TYR A 16 11.78 7.19 -17.02
C TYR A 16 13.30 7.41 -17.19
N ILE A 17 14.13 6.35 -17.16
CA ILE A 17 15.59 6.48 -17.30
C ILE A 17 16.00 6.94 -18.68
N THR A 18 15.20 6.66 -19.71
CA THR A 18 15.42 7.12 -21.08
C THR A 18 14.81 8.51 -21.37
N ASN A 19 14.21 9.14 -20.36
CA ASN A 19 13.52 10.45 -20.44
C ASN A 19 12.40 10.47 -21.50
N ALA A 20 11.63 9.38 -21.60
CA ALA A 20 10.41 9.38 -22.38
C ALA A 20 9.37 10.27 -21.70
N ALA A 21 8.77 11.18 -22.43
CA ALA A 21 7.88 12.24 -21.89
C ALA A 21 6.71 11.69 -21.06
N GLN A 22 6.27 10.48 -21.37
CA GLN A 22 5.09 9.85 -20.78
C GLN A 22 5.30 9.42 -19.31
N CYS A 23 6.51 9.04 -18.91
CA CYS A 23 6.81 8.53 -17.57
C CYS A 23 7.79 9.41 -16.78
N LYS A 24 8.00 10.64 -17.22
CA LYS A 24 9.02 11.55 -16.67
C LYS A 24 8.90 11.75 -15.16
N ASP A 25 7.68 11.92 -14.64
CA ASP A 25 7.40 12.23 -13.23
C ASP A 25 6.67 11.08 -12.51
N TYR A 26 6.82 9.85 -13.00
CA TYR A 26 6.16 8.67 -12.43
C TYR A 26 6.82 8.17 -11.15
N PHE A 27 8.06 8.55 -10.89
CA PHE A 27 8.85 8.08 -9.76
C PHE A 27 9.26 9.23 -8.84
N HIS A 28 9.39 8.94 -7.55
CA HIS A 28 9.88 9.91 -6.60
C HIS A 28 11.39 10.10 -6.74
N GLU A 29 11.80 11.27 -7.21
CA GLU A 29 13.18 11.73 -7.13
C GLU A 29 13.39 12.51 -5.82
N GLN A 30 14.47 12.24 -5.11
CA GLN A 30 14.76 12.93 -3.86
C GLN A 30 16.27 13.13 -3.68
N THR A 31 16.65 14.33 -3.30
CA THR A 31 18.01 14.58 -2.79
C THR A 31 18.12 14.15 -1.33
N PRO A 32 19.32 13.74 -0.86
CA PRO A 32 19.54 13.47 0.55
C PRO A 32 19.12 14.66 1.41
N ASP A 33 18.31 14.39 2.45
CA ASP A 33 17.80 15.39 3.38
C ASP A 33 17.81 14.78 4.80
N PRO A 34 18.23 15.50 5.84
CA PRO A 34 18.22 15.01 7.22
C PRO A 34 16.85 14.54 7.70
N CYS A 35 15.78 15.14 7.20
CA CYS A 35 14.40 14.77 7.55
C CYS A 35 13.99 13.38 7.03
N LEU A 36 14.74 12.78 6.11
CA LEU A 36 14.51 11.39 5.65
C LEU A 36 14.72 10.38 6.78
N SER A 37 15.43 10.72 7.84
CA SER A 37 15.57 9.88 9.03
C SER A 37 14.26 9.62 9.77
N GLN A 38 13.23 10.41 9.53
CA GLN A 38 11.88 10.24 10.11
C GLN A 38 11.03 9.21 9.36
N VAL A 39 11.44 8.81 8.16
CA VAL A 39 10.68 7.87 7.32
C VAL A 39 10.65 6.49 7.98
N LEU A 40 9.45 5.99 8.23
CA LEU A 40 9.24 4.63 8.73
C LEU A 40 9.10 3.65 7.57
N ARG A 41 9.81 2.54 7.65
CA ARG A 41 9.76 1.47 6.67
C ARG A 41 10.28 0.15 7.25
N PRO A 42 9.88 -1.01 6.69
CA PRO A 42 10.20 -2.32 7.25
C PRO A 42 11.57 -2.86 6.79
N ARG A 43 12.44 -2.05 6.18
CA ARG A 43 13.72 -2.46 5.60
C ARG A 43 14.88 -1.58 6.06
N ASN A 44 16.06 -2.17 6.15
CA ASN A 44 17.31 -1.48 6.52
C ASN A 44 18.17 -1.09 5.30
N SER A 45 17.74 -1.45 4.07
CA SER A 45 18.40 -1.03 2.82
C SER A 45 18.38 0.50 2.67
N PRO A 46 19.25 1.13 1.87
CA PRO A 46 19.17 2.55 1.60
C PRO A 46 17.79 2.98 1.09
N LEU A 47 17.27 4.11 1.60
CA LEU A 47 15.97 4.65 1.17
C LEU A 47 16.02 5.20 -0.24
N LEU A 48 17.16 5.76 -0.63
CA LEU A 48 17.39 6.34 -1.95
C LEU A 48 18.39 5.50 -2.71
N THR A 49 18.04 5.12 -3.93
CA THR A 49 18.90 4.35 -4.84
C THR A 49 19.37 5.24 -5.99
N GLU A 50 20.66 5.24 -6.26
CA GLU A 50 21.22 5.95 -7.41
C GLU A 50 20.91 5.21 -8.71
N VAL A 51 20.48 5.98 -9.71
CA VAL A 51 20.17 5.47 -11.06
C VAL A 51 20.77 6.37 -12.12
N HIS A 52 21.27 5.76 -13.18
CA HIS A 52 21.78 6.48 -14.34
C HIS A 52 20.65 6.74 -15.33
N THR A 53 20.38 7.99 -15.62
CA THR A 53 19.38 8.42 -16.59
C THR A 53 20.06 9.16 -17.75
N ARG A 54 19.32 9.44 -18.82
CA ARG A 54 19.84 10.31 -19.90
C ARG A 54 20.15 11.74 -19.45
N GLU A 55 19.54 12.19 -18.36
CA GLU A 55 19.76 13.52 -17.78
C GLU A 55 20.90 13.55 -16.74
N GLY A 56 21.52 12.40 -16.45
CA GLY A 56 22.57 12.25 -15.45
C GLY A 56 22.20 11.27 -14.34
N VAL A 57 22.94 11.34 -13.23
CA VAL A 57 22.69 10.50 -12.06
C VAL A 57 21.59 11.12 -11.22
N LYS A 58 20.54 10.36 -10.95
CA LYS A 58 19.42 10.73 -10.08
C LYS A 58 19.32 9.77 -8.91
N ARG A 59 18.62 10.19 -7.85
CA ARG A 59 18.27 9.32 -6.71
C ARG A 59 16.79 9.15 -6.65
N VAL A 60 16.34 7.90 -6.76
CA VAL A 60 14.94 7.50 -6.69
C VAL A 60 14.62 6.87 -5.35
N TRP A 61 13.39 7.04 -4.91
CA TRP A 61 12.90 6.48 -3.65
C TRP A 61 12.65 4.98 -3.77
N THR A 62 13.14 4.20 -2.79
CA THR A 62 13.04 2.74 -2.76
C THR A 62 12.69 2.29 -1.35
N THR A 63 11.41 2.26 -1.02
CA THR A 63 10.93 1.91 0.33
C THR A 63 11.38 0.51 0.75
N PHE A 64 11.37 -0.49 -0.14
CA PHE A 64 11.59 -1.88 0.19
C PHE A 64 12.96 -2.40 -0.27
N SER A 65 13.29 -2.27 -1.53
CA SER A 65 14.57 -2.71 -2.10
C SER A 65 14.95 -1.84 -3.30
N GLU A 66 16.20 -1.91 -3.71
CA GLU A 66 16.72 -1.16 -4.86
C GLU A 66 16.00 -1.48 -6.19
N ASP A 67 15.39 -2.67 -6.31
CA ASP A 67 14.59 -3.05 -7.48
C ASP A 67 13.15 -2.54 -7.40
N GLN A 68 12.65 -2.18 -6.23
CA GLN A 68 11.27 -1.74 -6.00
C GLN A 68 11.21 -0.22 -5.91
N VAL A 69 11.09 0.43 -7.08
CA VAL A 69 11.11 1.89 -7.19
C VAL A 69 9.73 2.47 -6.94
N ASP A 70 9.62 3.37 -5.96
CA ASP A 70 8.35 3.92 -5.51
C ASP A 70 7.74 4.90 -6.53
N LEU A 71 6.45 4.71 -6.77
CA LEU A 71 5.66 5.51 -7.69
C LEU A 71 5.22 6.83 -7.06
N ASN A 72 5.15 7.88 -7.86
CA ASN A 72 4.78 9.22 -7.44
C ASN A 72 3.27 9.47 -7.58
N PHE A 73 2.50 9.17 -6.55
CA PHE A 73 1.05 9.42 -6.53
C PHE A 73 0.66 10.90 -6.46
N ALA A 74 1.60 11.83 -6.26
CA ALA A 74 1.33 13.24 -6.44
C ALA A 74 1.16 13.60 -7.94
N ASN A 75 1.65 12.74 -8.84
CA ASN A 75 1.35 12.83 -10.25
C ASN A 75 -0.01 12.16 -10.55
N PRO A 76 -1.03 12.92 -11.01
CA PRO A 76 -2.34 12.36 -11.29
C PRO A 76 -2.34 11.30 -12.41
N ASP A 77 -1.36 11.32 -13.31
CA ASP A 77 -1.27 10.31 -14.37
C ASP A 77 -0.96 8.92 -13.80
N VAL A 78 -0.18 8.83 -12.72
CA VAL A 78 0.05 7.56 -12.00
C VAL A 78 -1.27 7.03 -11.43
N LEU A 79 -2.06 7.89 -10.77
CA LEU A 79 -3.37 7.49 -10.26
C LEU A 79 -4.32 7.04 -11.37
N MET A 80 -4.31 7.73 -12.50
CA MET A 80 -5.13 7.36 -13.68
C MET A 80 -4.71 6.01 -14.27
N GLU A 81 -3.41 5.69 -14.29
CA GLU A 81 -2.95 4.36 -14.71
C GLU A 81 -3.46 3.27 -13.76
N PHE A 82 -3.41 3.48 -12.45
CA PHE A 82 -3.95 2.51 -11.50
C PHE A 82 -5.48 2.37 -11.60
N ALA A 83 -6.20 3.43 -11.90
CA ALA A 83 -7.63 3.34 -12.23
C ALA A 83 -7.87 2.46 -13.47
N ARG A 84 -7.07 2.63 -14.55
CA ARG A 84 -7.15 1.79 -15.75
C ARG A 84 -6.83 0.32 -15.44
N ILE A 85 -5.83 0.06 -14.60
CA ILE A 85 -5.45 -1.29 -14.15
C ILE A 85 -6.60 -1.93 -13.35
N LEU A 86 -7.24 -1.19 -12.44
CA LEU A 86 -8.43 -1.68 -11.71
C LEU A 86 -9.55 -2.07 -12.68
N PHE A 87 -9.87 -1.21 -13.64
CA PHE A 87 -10.88 -1.49 -14.66
C PHE A 87 -10.52 -2.71 -15.51
N PHE A 88 -9.25 -2.85 -15.87
CA PHE A 88 -8.77 -4.01 -16.60
C PHE A 88 -9.01 -5.31 -15.82
N TYR A 89 -8.62 -5.37 -14.54
CA TYR A 89 -8.83 -6.55 -13.72
C TYR A 89 -10.31 -6.84 -13.49
N ALA A 90 -11.13 -5.83 -13.22
CA ALA A 90 -12.57 -5.99 -13.05
C ALA A 90 -13.24 -6.58 -14.30
N ARG A 91 -12.90 -6.08 -15.50
CA ARG A 91 -13.40 -6.58 -16.79
C ARG A 91 -12.95 -8.00 -17.09
N ASN A 92 -11.78 -8.41 -16.59
CA ASN A 92 -11.25 -9.78 -16.71
C ASN A 92 -11.70 -10.72 -15.59
N GLY A 93 -12.70 -10.32 -14.81
CA GLY A 93 -13.37 -11.20 -13.84
C GLY A 93 -12.82 -11.15 -12.42
N ALA A 94 -11.86 -10.28 -12.10
CA ALA A 94 -11.46 -10.07 -10.71
C ALA A 94 -12.66 -9.60 -9.87
N ARG A 95 -12.75 -10.12 -8.64
CA ARG A 95 -13.76 -9.73 -7.65
C ARG A 95 -13.13 -9.17 -6.38
N TYR A 96 -11.89 -9.52 -6.13
CA TYR A 96 -11.12 -9.08 -4.97
C TYR A 96 -9.78 -8.56 -5.45
N ILE A 97 -9.39 -7.37 -5.02
CA ILE A 97 -8.07 -6.81 -5.28
C ILE A 97 -7.44 -6.39 -3.96
N ARG A 98 -6.36 -7.06 -3.60
CA ARG A 98 -5.48 -6.67 -2.50
C ARG A 98 -4.55 -5.57 -2.98
N LEU A 99 -4.59 -4.43 -2.31
CA LEU A 99 -3.67 -3.32 -2.53
C LEU A 99 -2.46 -3.53 -1.63
N ASP A 100 -1.35 -3.93 -2.24
CA ASP A 100 -0.10 -4.24 -1.58
C ASP A 100 0.62 -2.98 -1.12
N ALA A 101 1.16 -3.01 0.11
CA ALA A 101 1.98 -1.93 0.67
C ALA A 101 1.33 -0.54 0.63
N ILE A 102 0.01 -0.48 0.76
CA ILE A 102 -0.79 0.74 0.57
C ILE A 102 -0.39 1.87 1.52
N ALA A 103 0.10 1.57 2.73
CA ALA A 103 0.47 2.57 3.71
C ALA A 103 1.58 3.52 3.23
N TYR A 104 2.37 3.11 2.26
CA TYR A 104 3.57 3.84 1.82
C TYR A 104 3.37 4.68 0.55
N LEU A 105 2.14 4.85 0.03
CA LEU A 105 1.91 5.52 -1.26
C LEU A 105 2.39 6.96 -1.30
N TRP A 106 2.09 7.74 -0.28
CA TRP A 106 2.39 9.17 -0.32
C TRP A 106 3.68 9.51 0.41
N LYS A 107 4.50 10.38 -0.21
CA LYS A 107 5.76 10.85 0.36
C LYS A 107 5.64 12.33 0.70
N ARG A 108 5.95 12.68 1.96
CA ARG A 108 6.06 14.07 2.42
C ARG A 108 7.26 14.16 3.35
N ILE A 109 8.29 14.88 2.92
CA ILE A 109 9.50 15.07 3.72
C ILE A 109 9.15 15.72 5.06
N GLY A 110 9.81 15.28 6.13
CA GLY A 110 9.50 15.73 7.50
C GLY A 110 8.32 14.98 8.14
N THR A 111 7.88 13.87 7.56
CA THR A 111 6.89 12.96 8.13
C THR A 111 7.39 11.51 8.11
N THR A 112 6.61 10.61 8.68
CA THR A 112 6.89 9.16 8.62
C THR A 112 6.74 8.58 7.20
N CYS A 113 6.12 9.29 6.27
CA CYS A 113 5.73 8.81 4.93
C CYS A 113 4.92 7.51 4.97
N MET A 114 4.13 7.31 6.03
CA MET A 114 3.30 6.13 6.21
C MET A 114 1.89 6.56 6.63
N SER A 115 0.88 5.97 6.01
CA SER A 115 -0.56 6.23 6.27
C SER A 115 -0.93 7.72 6.28
N LEU A 116 -0.35 8.50 5.39
CA LEU A 116 -0.64 9.93 5.31
C LEU A 116 -2.07 10.18 4.80
N PRO A 117 -2.68 11.34 5.12
CA PRO A 117 -4.04 11.68 4.66
C PRO A 117 -4.23 11.56 3.15
N GLU A 118 -3.19 11.84 2.38
CA GLU A 118 -3.23 11.70 0.91
C GLU A 118 -3.25 10.24 0.47
N THR A 119 -2.63 9.33 1.22
CA THR A 119 -2.74 7.87 0.97
C THR A 119 -4.21 7.45 1.11
N HIS A 120 -4.87 7.86 2.19
CA HIS A 120 -6.32 7.63 2.39
C HIS A 120 -7.16 8.22 1.26
N MET A 121 -6.80 9.42 0.78
CA MET A 121 -7.50 10.04 -0.35
C MET A 121 -7.37 9.21 -1.63
N VAL A 122 -6.20 8.65 -1.93
CA VAL A 122 -6.00 7.73 -3.06
C VAL A 122 -6.91 6.51 -2.95
N VAL A 123 -6.95 5.85 -1.77
CA VAL A 123 -7.84 4.69 -1.55
C VAL A 123 -9.30 5.07 -1.74
N ARG A 124 -9.71 6.22 -1.21
CA ARG A 124 -11.08 6.75 -1.36
C ARG A 124 -11.45 7.03 -2.81
N ILE A 125 -10.52 7.57 -3.61
CA ILE A 125 -10.74 7.79 -5.04
C ILE A 125 -10.93 6.45 -5.76
N LEU A 126 -10.05 5.47 -5.52
CA LEU A 126 -10.16 4.14 -6.14
C LEU A 126 -11.47 3.45 -5.75
N ARG A 127 -11.88 3.56 -4.48
CA ARG A 127 -13.17 3.05 -4.00
C ARG A 127 -14.34 3.76 -4.69
N GLY A 128 -14.33 5.09 -4.76
CA GLY A 128 -15.36 5.87 -5.42
C GLY A 128 -15.54 5.53 -6.90
N LEU A 129 -14.43 5.25 -7.60
CA LEU A 129 -14.48 4.78 -8.99
C LEU A 129 -15.19 3.43 -9.13
N ILE A 130 -14.95 2.51 -8.20
CA ILE A 130 -15.63 1.19 -8.15
C ILE A 130 -17.13 1.38 -7.93
N ASP A 131 -17.49 2.18 -6.94
CA ASP A 131 -18.89 2.42 -6.54
C ASP A 131 -19.69 3.11 -7.65
N VAL A 132 -19.14 4.19 -8.24
CA VAL A 132 -19.80 4.94 -9.32
C VAL A 132 -20.00 4.10 -10.57
N GLN A 133 -19.08 3.20 -10.87
CA GLN A 133 -19.19 2.30 -12.03
C GLN A 133 -20.01 1.03 -11.72
N GLY A 134 -20.47 0.83 -10.49
CA GLY A 134 -21.20 -0.37 -10.07
C GLY A 134 -20.40 -1.64 -10.28
N MET A 135 -19.05 -1.59 -10.14
CA MET A 135 -18.20 -2.75 -10.33
C MET A 135 -18.33 -3.71 -9.15
N PRO A 136 -18.51 -5.00 -9.39
CA PRO A 136 -18.54 -6.01 -8.34
C PRO A 136 -17.11 -6.33 -7.85
N LEU A 137 -16.42 -5.35 -7.30
CA LEU A 137 -15.02 -5.42 -6.92
C LEU A 137 -14.85 -5.01 -5.46
N THR A 138 -14.20 -5.86 -4.67
CA THR A 138 -13.85 -5.61 -3.28
C THR A 138 -12.39 -5.20 -3.19
N LEU A 139 -12.12 -4.02 -2.63
CA LEU A 139 -10.76 -3.57 -2.29
C LEU A 139 -10.38 -4.08 -0.91
N ILE A 140 -9.19 -4.64 -0.82
CA ILE A 140 -8.57 -5.13 0.41
C ILE A 140 -7.26 -4.39 0.61
N THR A 141 -7.10 -3.68 1.72
CA THR A 141 -5.83 -3.04 2.05
C THR A 141 -4.93 -3.99 2.84
N GLU A 142 -3.69 -4.10 2.39
CA GLU A 142 -2.64 -4.76 3.14
C GLU A 142 -1.81 -3.71 3.87
N THR A 143 -2.01 -3.67 5.19
CA THR A 143 -1.35 -2.74 6.10
C THR A 143 -0.97 -3.48 7.38
N ASN A 144 0.33 -3.73 7.57
CA ASN A 144 0.85 -4.30 8.81
C ASN A 144 1.26 -3.16 9.75
N VAL A 145 0.27 -2.56 10.36
CA VAL A 145 0.36 -1.37 11.24
C VAL A 145 -0.44 -1.63 12.52
N PRO A 146 -0.31 -0.80 13.57
CA PRO A 146 -1.16 -0.90 14.76
C PRO A 146 -2.65 -0.91 14.42
N HIS A 147 -3.46 -1.58 15.26
CA HIS A 147 -4.89 -1.80 14.98
C HIS A 147 -5.66 -0.52 14.66
N GLU A 148 -5.46 0.54 15.43
CA GLU A 148 -6.13 1.83 15.22
C GLU A 148 -5.83 2.44 13.85
N GLU A 149 -4.57 2.34 13.42
CA GLU A 149 -4.15 2.80 12.10
C GLU A 149 -4.69 1.88 11.00
N ASN A 150 -4.71 0.56 11.22
CA ASN A 150 -5.26 -0.40 10.26
C ASN A 150 -6.77 -0.16 10.01
N VAL A 151 -7.56 0.04 11.06
CA VAL A 151 -9.01 0.28 10.93
C VAL A 151 -9.33 1.65 10.32
N SER A 152 -8.39 2.60 10.34
CA SER A 152 -8.58 3.91 9.69
C SER A 152 -8.78 3.78 8.17
N TYR A 153 -8.29 2.68 7.56
CA TYR A 153 -8.50 2.38 6.15
C TYR A 153 -9.92 1.96 5.78
N PHE A 154 -10.82 1.81 6.74
CA PHE A 154 -12.25 1.77 6.44
C PHE A 154 -12.80 3.16 6.07
N GLY A 155 -12.14 4.24 6.56
CA GLY A 155 -12.71 5.58 6.52
C GLY A 155 -14.07 5.61 7.21
N GLU A 156 -15.04 6.24 6.59
CA GLU A 156 -16.47 6.21 6.99
C GLU A 156 -17.24 5.12 6.21
N GLY A 157 -16.58 4.01 5.85
CA GLY A 157 -17.11 2.97 4.97
C GLY A 157 -16.89 3.29 3.47
N ASN A 158 -16.06 4.28 3.16
CA ASN A 158 -15.82 4.81 1.81
C ASN A 158 -14.38 4.66 1.31
N GLU A 159 -13.55 3.88 2.03
CA GLU A 159 -12.19 3.52 1.63
C GLU A 159 -12.11 2.03 1.32
N ALA A 160 -11.28 1.25 2.04
CA ALA A 160 -11.23 -0.19 1.81
C ALA A 160 -12.56 -0.87 2.19
N HIS A 161 -12.96 -1.87 1.40
CA HIS A 161 -14.05 -2.74 1.82
C HIS A 161 -13.58 -3.69 2.94
N TRP A 162 -12.36 -4.22 2.80
CA TRP A 162 -11.78 -5.11 3.79
C TRP A 162 -10.38 -4.65 4.17
N VAL A 163 -10.04 -4.81 5.45
CA VAL A 163 -8.69 -4.59 5.98
C VAL A 163 -8.11 -5.91 6.50
N TYR A 164 -6.81 -6.11 6.31
CA TYR A 164 -6.11 -7.29 6.79
C TYR A 164 -6.12 -7.37 8.32
N GLN A 165 -6.25 -8.58 8.86
CA GLN A 165 -6.22 -8.82 10.30
C GLN A 165 -4.97 -9.61 10.69
N PHE A 166 -3.83 -8.92 10.72
CA PHE A 166 -2.52 -9.53 11.01
C PHE A 166 -2.41 -10.09 12.43
N SER A 167 -3.14 -9.54 13.40
CA SER A 167 -3.06 -9.98 14.79
C SER A 167 -3.69 -11.36 15.04
N LEU A 168 -4.61 -11.81 14.18
CA LEU A 168 -5.34 -13.05 14.39
C LEU A 168 -4.42 -14.28 14.33
N ALA A 169 -3.55 -14.36 13.31
CA ALA A 169 -2.70 -15.52 13.08
C ALA A 169 -1.76 -15.83 14.26
N PRO A 170 -0.94 -14.87 14.75
CA PRO A 170 -0.07 -15.14 15.89
C PRO A 170 -0.83 -15.41 17.18
N LEU A 171 -1.97 -14.75 17.44
CA LEU A 171 -2.79 -15.00 18.61
C LEU A 171 -3.41 -16.40 18.60
N LEU A 172 -3.87 -16.85 17.43
CA LEU A 172 -4.42 -18.19 17.25
C LEU A 172 -3.34 -19.26 17.47
N LEU A 173 -2.17 -19.08 16.86
CA LEU A 173 -1.05 -19.99 17.01
C LEU A 173 -0.58 -20.06 18.46
N TYR A 174 -0.43 -18.92 19.13
CA TYR A 174 -0.10 -18.82 20.54
C TYR A 174 -1.10 -19.61 21.41
N SER A 175 -2.40 -19.37 21.18
CA SER A 175 -3.47 -20.03 21.93
C SER A 175 -3.44 -21.55 21.76
N TYR A 176 -3.18 -22.02 20.54
CA TYR A 176 -3.09 -23.44 20.23
C TYR A 176 -1.87 -24.10 20.89
N LEU A 177 -0.69 -23.47 20.78
CA LEU A 177 0.57 -24.05 21.28
C LEU A 177 0.63 -24.09 22.82
N LEU A 178 0.06 -23.09 23.49
CA LEU A 178 0.07 -23.00 24.96
C LEU A 178 -1.19 -23.54 25.62
N GLY A 179 -2.23 -23.89 24.85
CA GLY A 179 -3.53 -24.29 25.40
C GLY A 179 -4.22 -23.16 26.17
N ASP A 180 -3.94 -21.89 25.82
CA ASP A 180 -4.43 -20.71 26.53
C ASP A 180 -5.01 -19.68 25.57
N ALA A 181 -6.32 -19.55 25.52
CA ALA A 181 -7.03 -18.64 24.62
C ALA A 181 -7.32 -17.25 25.22
N ARG A 182 -6.86 -16.95 26.43
CA ARG A 182 -7.23 -15.68 27.12
C ARG A 182 -6.83 -14.45 26.32
N ALA A 183 -5.63 -14.45 25.72
CA ALA A 183 -5.17 -13.33 24.89
C ALA A 183 -6.01 -13.17 23.60
N LEU A 184 -6.39 -14.29 22.96
CA LEU A 184 -7.24 -14.27 21.78
C LEU A 184 -8.65 -13.76 22.11
N VAL A 185 -9.23 -14.21 23.22
CA VAL A 185 -10.54 -13.75 23.69
C VAL A 185 -10.52 -12.25 23.99
N ALA A 186 -9.56 -11.79 24.80
CA ALA A 186 -9.44 -10.37 25.14
C ALA A 186 -9.26 -9.49 23.89
N TRP A 187 -8.46 -9.94 22.92
CA TRP A 187 -8.31 -9.25 21.67
C TRP A 187 -9.61 -9.20 20.87
N THR A 188 -10.35 -10.31 20.79
CA THR A 188 -11.64 -10.38 20.08
C THR A 188 -12.69 -9.45 20.70
N GLU A 189 -12.74 -9.38 22.04
CA GLU A 189 -13.65 -8.48 22.75
C GLU A 189 -13.31 -7.00 22.54
N GLY A 190 -12.03 -6.69 22.30
CA GLY A 190 -11.55 -5.33 22.02
C GLY A 190 -11.65 -4.91 20.55
N LEU A 191 -12.12 -5.79 19.64
CA LEU A 191 -12.21 -5.44 18.22
C LEU A 191 -13.28 -4.37 17.96
N THR A 192 -12.88 -3.31 17.27
CA THR A 192 -13.82 -2.32 16.76
C THR A 192 -14.69 -2.96 15.66
N PRO A 193 -16.03 -2.84 15.73
CA PRO A 193 -16.89 -3.30 14.65
C PRO A 193 -16.57 -2.60 13.32
N ALA A 194 -16.50 -3.37 12.24
CA ALA A 194 -16.33 -2.78 10.92
C ALA A 194 -17.58 -1.97 10.52
N PRO A 195 -17.43 -0.86 9.77
CA PRO A 195 -18.56 -0.12 9.20
C PRO A 195 -19.46 -0.99 8.33
N SER A 196 -20.69 -0.56 8.12
CA SER A 196 -21.64 -1.28 7.25
C SER A 196 -21.05 -1.47 5.84
N GLY A 197 -21.11 -2.69 5.32
CA GLY A 197 -20.52 -3.05 4.03
C GLY A 197 -19.00 -3.28 4.05
N CYS A 198 -18.35 -3.14 5.21
CA CYS A 198 -16.93 -3.41 5.40
C CYS A 198 -16.71 -4.67 6.26
N SER A 199 -15.51 -5.25 6.21
CA SER A 199 -15.14 -6.42 6.99
C SER A 199 -13.64 -6.52 7.23
N TYR A 200 -13.26 -7.30 8.23
CA TYR A 200 -11.89 -7.74 8.41
C TYR A 200 -11.59 -8.94 7.50
N PHE A 201 -10.43 -8.90 6.84
CA PHE A 201 -9.91 -10.04 6.11
C PHE A 201 -9.11 -10.92 7.07
N ASN A 202 -9.78 -11.93 7.61
CA ASN A 202 -9.20 -12.87 8.57
C ASN A 202 -8.41 -13.96 7.84
N PHE A 203 -7.20 -14.22 8.30
CA PHE A 203 -6.35 -15.30 7.80
C PHE A 203 -5.51 -15.87 8.94
N ILE A 204 -4.98 -17.07 8.77
CA ILE A 204 -4.18 -17.77 9.78
C ILE A 204 -2.74 -18.02 9.33
N ALA A 205 -2.47 -17.85 8.04
CA ALA A 205 -1.13 -17.90 7.46
C ALA A 205 -1.13 -17.16 6.13
N SER A 206 -0.01 -16.56 5.76
CA SER A 206 0.23 -15.95 4.45
C SER A 206 1.68 -16.14 4.03
N HIS A 207 2.05 -15.61 2.84
CA HIS A 207 3.45 -15.56 2.41
C HIS A 207 4.32 -14.61 3.26
N ASP A 208 3.70 -13.74 4.07
CA ASP A 208 4.39 -12.82 5.00
C ASP A 208 4.65 -13.49 6.36
N GLY A 209 4.23 -14.76 6.52
CA GLY A 209 4.40 -15.53 7.75
C GLY A 209 3.12 -15.76 8.54
N VAL A 210 3.28 -16.16 9.79
CA VAL A 210 2.21 -16.46 10.75
C VAL A 210 2.21 -15.39 11.82
#